data_b63701880f44731d273210949af2d91e
#
_entry.id   b63701880f44731d273210949af2d91e
#
_cell.length_a   1.000
_cell.length_b   1.000
_cell.length_c   1.000
_cell.angle_alpha   90.00
_cell.angle_beta   90.00
_cell.angle_gamma   90.00
#
_symmetry.space_group_name_H-M   'P 1'
#
loop_
_entity.id
_entity.type
_entity.pdbx_description
1 polymer ?
#
loop_
_entity_poly.entity_id
_entity_poly.type
_entity_poly.pdbx_seq_one_letter_code
_entity_poly.pdbx_strand_id
1 'polypeptide(L)'
;YQALDHVSDYQWAVFTSPTGAEIFFDEMKHRRMDIRSLAGIRIAAIGEGTRKILEDRGLLTDLMPEIYDGDCLGETLAKELKGGERILIPRAKKGNENLARLLKEAGAVVDDIPTYETLYESSSLIDMKKEITDKNIDCVVFTSASTVKGFAESTRGADYTGLTAACIGKQTKAAADKLGMETYMAEKATIEHLIRLVEEIKHKKERE
;
A
#
# COMPACT_ATOMS: atom_id res chain seq x y z
N TYR A 1 15.08 -8.32 -13.78
CA TYR A 1 14.72 -6.90 -14.02
C TYR A 1 15.33 -6.37 -15.33
N GLN A 2 14.93 -6.97 -16.46
CA GLN A 2 15.35 -6.49 -17.78
C GLN A 2 14.91 -5.04 -18.05
N ALA A 3 13.82 -4.58 -17.42
CA ALA A 3 13.34 -3.21 -17.56
C ALA A 3 14.32 -2.15 -17.07
N LEU A 4 15.14 -2.45 -16.05
CA LEU A 4 16.17 -1.52 -15.58
C LEU A 4 17.33 -1.36 -16.58
N ASP A 5 17.60 -2.37 -17.42
CA ASP A 5 18.65 -2.31 -18.44
C ASP A 5 18.31 -1.27 -19.54
N HIS A 6 17.01 -0.93 -19.65
CA HIS A 6 16.45 0.01 -20.61
C HIS A 6 15.65 1.14 -19.91
N VAL A 7 16.02 1.47 -18.67
CA VAL A 7 15.23 2.41 -17.85
C VAL A 7 15.08 3.78 -18.53
N SER A 8 16.07 4.24 -19.29
CA SER A 8 16.03 5.51 -20.04
C SER A 8 14.99 5.55 -21.17
N ASP A 9 14.41 4.42 -21.57
CA ASP A 9 13.41 4.36 -22.63
C ASP A 9 12.01 4.74 -22.14
N TYR A 10 11.82 4.81 -20.79
CA TYR A 10 10.53 5.16 -20.20
C TYR A 10 10.36 6.66 -20.08
N GLN A 11 9.14 7.13 -20.33
CA GLN A 11 8.72 8.51 -20.10
C GLN A 11 8.14 8.69 -18.70
N TRP A 12 7.65 7.59 -18.10
CA TRP A 12 7.09 7.59 -16.76
C TRP A 12 7.54 6.38 -15.94
N ALA A 13 7.80 6.62 -14.66
CA ALA A 13 7.89 5.59 -13.64
C ALA A 13 6.79 5.82 -12.59
N VAL A 14 5.97 4.81 -12.33
CA VAL A 14 4.77 4.91 -11.49
C VAL A 14 4.91 4.03 -10.27
N PHE A 15 4.94 4.64 -9.09
CA PHE A 15 5.11 3.96 -7.82
C PHE A 15 3.80 3.89 -7.05
N THR A 16 3.30 2.68 -6.83
CA THR A 16 2.01 2.40 -6.18
C THR A 16 2.14 2.05 -4.70
N SER A 17 3.36 2.08 -4.14
CA SER A 17 3.61 1.84 -2.72
C SER A 17 5.00 2.32 -2.31
N PRO A 18 5.21 2.68 -1.02
CA PRO A 18 6.54 2.95 -0.45
C PRO A 18 7.49 1.77 -0.65
N THR A 19 7.06 0.55 -0.31
CA THR A 19 7.85 -0.69 -0.46
C THR A 19 8.29 -0.94 -1.91
N GLY A 20 7.40 -0.68 -2.88
CA GLY A 20 7.74 -0.80 -4.31
C GLY A 20 8.83 0.18 -4.73
N ALA A 21 8.78 1.41 -4.23
CA ALA A 21 9.83 2.40 -4.46
C ALA A 21 11.15 1.98 -3.80
N GLU A 22 11.14 1.56 -2.55
CA GLU A 22 12.35 1.07 -1.85
C GLU A 22 13.02 -0.07 -2.60
N ILE A 23 12.28 -1.11 -2.95
CA ILE A 23 12.80 -2.28 -3.69
C ILE A 23 13.36 -1.88 -5.05
N PHE A 24 12.72 -0.94 -5.75
CA PHE A 24 13.22 -0.44 -7.03
C PHE A 24 14.59 0.22 -6.88
N PHE A 25 14.79 1.08 -5.90
CA PHE A 25 16.08 1.73 -5.65
C PHE A 25 17.13 0.77 -5.10
N ASP A 26 16.75 -0.18 -4.27
CA ASP A 26 17.67 -1.21 -3.79
C ASP A 26 18.19 -2.06 -4.95
N GLU A 27 17.35 -2.40 -5.93
CA GLU A 27 17.77 -3.09 -7.14
C GLU A 27 18.68 -2.22 -8.02
N MET A 28 18.38 -0.93 -8.20
CA MET A 28 19.28 0.01 -8.88
C MET A 28 20.65 0.02 -8.20
N LYS A 29 20.69 0.15 -6.88
CA LYS A 29 21.92 0.14 -6.08
C LYS A 29 22.69 -1.18 -6.23
N HIS A 30 21.97 -2.31 -6.17
CA HIS A 30 22.57 -3.64 -6.36
C HIS A 30 23.25 -3.76 -7.72
N ARG A 31 22.64 -3.22 -8.77
CA ARG A 31 23.19 -3.15 -10.13
C ARG A 31 24.21 -2.05 -10.34
N ARG A 32 24.55 -1.27 -9.29
CA ARG A 32 25.41 -0.09 -9.37
C ARG A 32 24.94 0.97 -10.39
N MET A 33 23.63 1.07 -10.57
CA MET A 33 23.02 2.08 -11.43
C MET A 33 22.95 3.41 -10.67
N ASP A 34 23.33 4.48 -11.35
CA ASP A 34 23.23 5.84 -10.81
C ASP A 34 21.81 6.37 -10.97
N ILE A 35 21.34 7.16 -9.99
CA ILE A 35 20.02 7.79 -10.05
C ILE A 35 19.85 8.69 -11.28
N ARG A 36 20.94 9.21 -11.83
CA ARG A 36 20.96 9.99 -13.08
C ARG A 36 20.46 9.20 -14.29
N SER A 37 20.45 7.87 -14.23
CA SER A 37 19.83 7.03 -15.27
C SER A 37 18.31 7.24 -15.39
N LEU A 38 17.69 7.86 -14.37
CA LEU A 38 16.28 8.27 -14.38
C LEU A 38 16.08 9.71 -14.91
N ALA A 39 17.14 10.38 -15.38
CA ALA A 39 17.02 11.73 -15.91
C ALA A 39 16.10 11.76 -17.14
N GLY A 40 15.10 12.66 -17.10
CA GLY A 40 14.09 12.78 -18.16
C GLY A 40 12.85 11.88 -17.99
N ILE A 41 12.84 10.99 -16.99
CA ILE A 41 11.66 10.19 -16.65
C ILE A 41 10.82 10.99 -15.66
N ARG A 42 9.53 11.15 -15.97
CA ARG A 42 8.55 11.74 -15.05
C ARG A 42 8.14 10.69 -14.00
N ILE A 43 7.92 11.15 -12.78
CA ILE A 43 7.65 10.28 -11.63
C ILE A 43 6.21 10.48 -11.15
N ALA A 44 5.45 9.40 -11.07
CA ALA A 44 4.13 9.40 -10.46
C ALA A 44 4.13 8.56 -9.17
N ALA A 45 3.50 9.09 -8.11
CA ALA A 45 3.35 8.41 -6.83
C ALA A 45 1.88 8.31 -6.44
N ILE A 46 1.49 7.17 -5.84
CA ILE A 46 0.10 6.95 -5.42
C ILE A 46 -0.32 7.85 -4.24
N GLY A 47 0.61 8.32 -3.43
CA GLY A 47 0.32 9.13 -2.25
C GLY A 47 1.56 9.52 -1.46
N GLU A 48 1.35 10.27 -0.38
CA GLU A 48 2.37 10.92 0.45
C GLU A 48 3.49 9.99 0.94
N GLY A 49 3.14 8.79 1.42
CA GLY A 49 4.15 7.83 1.90
C GLY A 49 5.13 7.41 0.80
N THR A 50 4.62 7.21 -0.43
CA THR A 50 5.45 6.87 -1.60
C THR A 50 6.25 8.09 -2.05
N ARG A 51 5.64 9.27 -2.08
CA ARG A 51 6.29 10.54 -2.40
C ARG A 51 7.50 10.77 -1.51
N LYS A 52 7.35 10.62 -0.20
CA LYS A 52 8.43 10.82 0.76
C LYS A 52 9.64 9.91 0.47
N ILE A 53 9.42 8.63 0.16
CA ILE A 53 10.50 7.70 -0.20
C ILE A 53 11.26 8.17 -1.46
N LEU A 54 10.57 8.75 -2.43
CA LEU A 54 11.16 9.29 -3.66
C LEU A 54 11.96 10.56 -3.37
N GLU A 55 11.40 11.50 -2.60
CA GLU A 55 12.03 12.76 -2.22
C GLU A 55 13.28 12.56 -1.35
N ASP A 56 13.25 11.60 -0.41
CA ASP A 56 14.42 11.22 0.40
C ASP A 56 15.59 10.70 -0.45
N ARG A 57 15.33 10.33 -1.71
CA ARG A 57 16.32 9.93 -2.72
C ARG A 57 16.62 11.01 -3.76
N GLY A 58 16.07 12.21 -3.59
CA GLY A 58 16.28 13.36 -4.47
C GLY A 58 15.45 13.37 -5.75
N LEU A 59 14.38 12.56 -5.82
CA LEU A 59 13.42 12.56 -6.92
C LEU A 59 12.14 13.27 -6.51
N LEU A 60 11.82 14.36 -7.18
CA LEU A 60 10.54 15.03 -7.02
C LEU A 60 9.46 14.28 -7.77
N THR A 61 8.24 14.25 -7.21
CA THR A 61 7.09 13.63 -7.84
C THR A 61 6.41 14.64 -8.77
N ASP A 62 6.26 14.27 -10.06
CA ASP A 62 5.60 15.10 -11.07
C ASP A 62 4.08 15.00 -11.00
N LEU A 63 3.55 13.84 -10.53
CA LEU A 63 2.12 13.59 -10.46
C LEU A 63 1.75 12.74 -9.25
N MET A 64 0.70 13.17 -8.55
CA MET A 64 0.05 12.43 -7.48
C MET A 64 -1.46 12.67 -7.55
N PRO A 65 -2.32 11.63 -7.36
CA PRO A 65 -3.76 11.81 -7.40
C PRO A 65 -4.27 12.48 -6.12
N GLU A 66 -5.47 13.08 -6.17
CA GLU A 66 -6.13 13.63 -4.98
C GLU A 66 -6.60 12.54 -4.00
N ILE A 67 -7.06 11.41 -4.55
CA ILE A 67 -7.42 10.21 -3.78
C ILE A 67 -6.32 9.17 -3.98
N TYR A 68 -5.73 8.71 -2.89
CA TYR A 68 -4.56 7.82 -2.89
C TYR A 68 -4.96 6.37 -3.19
N ASP A 69 -5.45 6.13 -4.38
CA ASP A 69 -5.73 4.80 -4.90
C ASP A 69 -5.26 4.62 -6.35
N GLY A 70 -5.19 3.36 -6.79
CA GLY A 70 -4.64 3.01 -8.10
C GLY A 70 -5.53 3.46 -9.26
N ASP A 71 -6.85 3.51 -9.09
CA ASP A 71 -7.79 3.91 -10.13
C ASP A 71 -7.69 5.41 -10.37
N CYS A 72 -7.73 6.23 -9.30
CA CYS A 72 -7.53 7.67 -9.38
C CYS A 72 -6.15 8.04 -9.95
N LEU A 73 -5.09 7.30 -9.57
CA LEU A 73 -3.76 7.49 -10.15
C LEU A 73 -3.78 7.22 -11.66
N GLY A 74 -4.40 6.11 -12.09
CA GLY A 74 -4.54 5.75 -13.50
C GLY A 74 -5.32 6.79 -14.30
N GLU A 75 -6.46 7.24 -13.80
CA GLU A 75 -7.29 8.27 -14.44
C GLU A 75 -6.58 9.63 -14.52
N THR A 76 -5.83 10.01 -13.47
CA THR A 76 -5.10 11.27 -13.44
C THR A 76 -3.94 11.24 -14.41
N LEU A 77 -3.15 10.16 -14.40
CA LEU A 77 -2.02 10.02 -15.32
C LEU A 77 -2.47 9.88 -16.78
N ALA A 78 -3.56 9.17 -17.04
CA ALA A 78 -4.10 9.02 -18.40
C ALA A 78 -4.39 10.36 -19.11
N LYS A 79 -4.75 11.40 -18.34
CA LYS A 79 -5.01 12.76 -18.88
C LYS A 79 -3.72 13.49 -19.31
N GLU A 80 -2.57 13.07 -18.80
CA GLU A 80 -1.25 13.64 -19.13
C GLU A 80 -0.61 12.96 -20.35
N LEU A 81 -1.12 11.80 -20.76
CA LEU A 81 -0.55 11.02 -21.86
C LEU A 81 -0.97 11.60 -23.22
N LYS A 82 -0.05 11.49 -24.18
CA LYS A 82 -0.26 11.90 -25.59
C LYS A 82 -0.40 10.69 -26.52
N GLY A 83 -0.17 9.51 -25.99
CA GLY A 83 -0.14 8.23 -26.69
C GLY A 83 1.25 7.82 -27.13
N GLY A 84 1.56 6.54 -26.91
CA GLY A 84 2.85 5.94 -27.25
C GLY A 84 3.91 6.03 -26.16
N GLU A 85 3.65 6.71 -25.02
CA GLU A 85 4.59 6.74 -23.89
C GLU A 85 4.81 5.35 -23.31
N ARG A 86 6.08 5.05 -22.99
CA ARG A 86 6.44 3.86 -22.22
C ARG A 86 6.40 4.17 -20.73
N ILE A 87 5.66 3.34 -20.00
CA ILE A 87 5.42 3.50 -18.57
C ILE A 87 5.94 2.28 -17.83
N LEU A 88 6.78 2.50 -16.84
CA LEU A 88 7.26 1.47 -15.92
C LEU A 88 6.45 1.51 -14.63
N ILE A 89 5.88 0.35 -14.22
CA ILE A 89 5.14 0.21 -12.96
C ILE A 89 5.76 -0.91 -12.12
N PRO A 90 6.75 -0.63 -11.26
CA PRO A 90 7.25 -1.61 -10.30
C PRO A 90 6.25 -1.72 -9.13
N ARG A 91 5.61 -2.88 -8.96
CA ARG A 91 4.55 -3.05 -7.95
C ARG A 91 4.56 -4.42 -7.27
N ALA A 92 3.70 -4.58 -6.26
CA ALA A 92 3.41 -5.87 -5.68
C ALA A 92 2.82 -6.84 -6.73
N LYS A 93 3.15 -8.12 -6.64
CA LYS A 93 2.60 -9.19 -7.50
C LYS A 93 1.07 -9.24 -7.43
N LYS A 94 0.52 -9.06 -6.22
CA LYS A 94 -0.92 -8.90 -5.99
C LYS A 94 -1.19 -7.43 -5.73
N GLY A 95 -1.69 -6.70 -6.73
CA GLY A 95 -2.00 -5.27 -6.64
C GLY A 95 -3.20 -4.91 -7.53
N ASN A 96 -3.48 -3.61 -7.66
CA ASN A 96 -4.53 -3.11 -8.53
C ASN A 96 -4.12 -3.25 -10.00
N GLU A 97 -4.78 -4.14 -10.73
CA GLU A 97 -4.54 -4.38 -12.16
C GLU A 97 -5.20 -3.32 -13.05
N ASN A 98 -6.15 -2.55 -12.49
CA ASN A 98 -6.92 -1.56 -13.24
C ASN A 98 -6.04 -0.39 -13.69
N LEU A 99 -5.06 0.02 -12.87
CA LEU A 99 -4.09 1.06 -13.22
C LEU A 99 -3.42 0.78 -14.58
N ALA A 100 -2.84 -0.39 -14.75
CA ALA A 100 -2.17 -0.74 -16.00
C ALA A 100 -3.14 -0.80 -17.19
N ARG A 101 -4.38 -1.25 -16.97
CA ARG A 101 -5.43 -1.27 -17.98
C ARG A 101 -5.80 0.15 -18.44
N LEU A 102 -6.07 1.07 -17.50
CA LEU A 102 -6.42 2.46 -17.79
C LEU A 102 -5.33 3.16 -18.63
N LEU A 103 -4.06 2.96 -18.29
CA LEU A 103 -2.95 3.57 -19.02
C LEU A 103 -2.79 2.98 -20.43
N LYS A 104 -3.00 1.67 -20.60
CA LYS A 104 -3.01 1.03 -21.92
C LYS A 104 -4.18 1.53 -22.79
N GLU A 105 -5.36 1.71 -22.21
CA GLU A 105 -6.54 2.29 -22.90
C GLU A 105 -6.30 3.73 -23.32
N ALA A 106 -5.47 4.50 -22.57
CA ALA A 106 -5.01 5.83 -22.93
C ALA A 106 -3.88 5.84 -23.98
N GLY A 107 -3.51 4.68 -24.53
CA GLY A 107 -2.52 4.55 -25.60
C GLY A 107 -1.06 4.38 -25.16
N ALA A 108 -0.79 4.16 -23.87
CA ALA A 108 0.56 3.92 -23.38
C ALA A 108 1.03 2.47 -23.59
N VAL A 109 2.34 2.30 -23.71
CA VAL A 109 3.02 1.01 -23.61
C VAL A 109 3.43 0.79 -22.15
N VAL A 110 2.79 -0.15 -21.47
CA VAL A 110 2.95 -0.34 -20.02
C VAL A 110 3.71 -1.61 -19.72
N ASP A 111 4.87 -1.45 -19.07
CA ASP A 111 5.65 -2.52 -18.46
C ASP A 111 5.27 -2.63 -16.97
N ASP A 112 4.29 -3.48 -16.67
CA ASP A 112 3.75 -3.75 -15.33
C ASP A 112 4.55 -4.90 -14.70
N ILE A 113 5.45 -4.56 -13.76
CA ILE A 113 6.46 -5.48 -13.26
C ILE A 113 6.21 -5.83 -11.80
N PRO A 114 5.87 -7.09 -11.49
CA PRO A 114 5.81 -7.56 -10.12
C PRO A 114 7.21 -7.63 -9.53
N THR A 115 7.51 -6.78 -8.55
CA THR A 115 8.82 -6.65 -7.92
C THR A 115 8.90 -7.34 -6.57
N TYR A 116 7.76 -7.52 -5.90
CA TYR A 116 7.68 -8.18 -4.59
C TYR A 116 6.33 -8.87 -4.39
N GLU A 117 6.31 -9.77 -3.43
CA GLU A 117 5.09 -10.43 -2.96
C GLU A 117 4.99 -10.31 -1.45
N THR A 118 3.80 -9.94 -0.95
CA THR A 118 3.53 -9.94 0.49
C THR A 118 3.23 -11.36 0.93
N LEU A 119 4.06 -11.91 1.79
CA LEU A 119 3.83 -13.19 2.45
C LEU A 119 3.28 -12.92 3.85
N TYR A 120 2.25 -13.66 4.22
CA TYR A 120 1.71 -13.61 5.58
C TYR A 120 2.31 -14.77 6.37
N GLU A 121 3.10 -14.45 7.39
CA GLU A 121 3.68 -15.43 8.29
C GLU A 121 2.87 -15.47 9.59
N SER A 122 2.54 -16.67 10.07
CA SER A 122 1.98 -16.85 11.40
C SER A 122 3.12 -16.88 12.43
N SER A 123 2.99 -16.10 13.52
CA SER A 123 3.93 -16.20 14.64
C SER A 123 3.75 -17.55 15.33
N SER A 124 4.86 -18.28 15.53
CA SER A 124 4.88 -19.50 16.35
C SER A 124 4.99 -19.20 17.87
N LEU A 125 5.22 -17.93 18.23
CA LEU A 125 5.44 -17.52 19.62
C LEU A 125 4.14 -17.30 20.39
N ILE A 126 3.05 -16.92 19.69
CA ILE A 126 1.75 -16.63 20.31
C ILE A 126 0.68 -17.30 19.47
N ASP A 127 -0.15 -18.13 20.09
CA ASP A 127 -1.37 -18.66 19.45
C ASP A 127 -2.46 -17.60 19.47
N MET A 128 -2.43 -16.69 18.49
CA MET A 128 -3.38 -15.59 18.36
C MET A 128 -4.83 -16.07 18.30
N LYS A 129 -5.08 -17.26 17.71
CA LYS A 129 -6.42 -17.83 17.66
C LYS A 129 -6.93 -18.17 19.04
N LYS A 130 -6.07 -18.76 19.88
CA LYS A 130 -6.37 -19.04 21.27
C LYS A 130 -6.62 -17.75 22.06
N GLU A 131 -5.77 -16.74 21.93
CA GLU A 131 -5.94 -15.45 22.60
C GLU A 131 -7.25 -14.76 22.26
N ILE A 132 -7.71 -14.86 21.01
CA ILE A 132 -9.04 -14.36 20.58
C ILE A 132 -10.16 -15.18 21.26
N THR A 133 -10.06 -16.51 21.24
CA THR A 133 -11.07 -17.42 21.81
C THR A 133 -11.20 -17.21 23.32
N ASP A 134 -10.08 -17.04 24.01
CA ASP A 134 -10.02 -16.83 25.46
C ASP A 134 -10.36 -15.38 25.86
N LYS A 135 -10.65 -14.49 24.87
CA LYS A 135 -10.94 -13.06 25.05
C LYS A 135 -9.83 -12.28 25.78
N ASN A 136 -8.58 -12.67 25.54
CA ASN A 136 -7.41 -11.99 26.10
C ASN A 136 -6.98 -10.74 25.29
N ILE A 137 -7.69 -10.43 24.20
CA ILE A 137 -7.41 -9.31 23.33
C ILE A 137 -8.59 -8.31 23.41
N ASP A 138 -8.33 -7.13 23.93
CA ASP A 138 -9.32 -6.05 24.03
C ASP A 138 -9.55 -5.33 22.70
N CYS A 139 -8.47 -5.13 21.94
CA CYS A 139 -8.49 -4.41 20.66
C CYS A 139 -7.34 -4.84 19.77
N VAL A 140 -7.60 -4.98 18.48
CA VAL A 140 -6.56 -5.14 17.44
C VAL A 140 -6.41 -3.84 16.65
N VAL A 141 -5.17 -3.54 16.25
CA VAL A 141 -4.85 -2.30 15.54
C VAL A 141 -4.37 -2.62 14.13
N PHE A 142 -5.01 -2.04 13.13
CA PHE A 142 -4.68 -2.28 11.74
C PHE A 142 -4.26 -1.00 11.01
N THR A 143 -3.05 -1.01 10.47
CA THR A 143 -2.48 0.10 9.69
C THR A 143 -2.70 -0.04 8.19
N SER A 144 -3.28 -1.15 7.71
CA SER A 144 -3.61 -1.36 6.30
C SER A 144 -4.59 -2.51 6.12
N ALA A 145 -5.27 -2.57 4.97
CA ALA A 145 -6.12 -3.71 4.62
C ALA A 145 -5.31 -5.03 4.46
N SER A 146 -4.02 -4.95 4.15
CA SER A 146 -3.15 -6.13 4.08
C SER A 146 -2.84 -6.71 5.46
N THR A 147 -2.70 -5.87 6.50
CA THR A 147 -2.54 -6.36 7.88
C THR A 147 -3.79 -7.06 8.39
N VAL A 148 -5.00 -6.60 8.01
CA VAL A 148 -6.25 -7.31 8.29
C VAL A 148 -6.26 -8.70 7.64
N LYS A 149 -5.86 -8.78 6.37
CA LYS A 149 -5.77 -10.07 5.65
C LYS A 149 -4.76 -11.02 6.30
N GLY A 150 -3.57 -10.51 6.66
CA GLY A 150 -2.54 -11.30 7.34
C GLY A 150 -3.03 -11.82 8.69
N PHE A 151 -3.72 -11.00 9.46
CA PHE A 151 -4.34 -11.40 10.72
C PHE A 151 -5.37 -12.52 10.52
N ALA A 152 -6.28 -12.37 9.53
CA ALA A 152 -7.27 -13.39 9.22
C ALA A 152 -6.65 -14.72 8.75
N GLU A 153 -5.56 -14.67 7.97
CA GLU A 153 -4.82 -15.87 7.56
C GLU A 153 -4.16 -16.58 8.76
N SER A 154 -3.52 -15.83 9.66
CA SER A 154 -2.83 -16.38 10.83
C SER A 154 -3.79 -16.94 11.90
N THR A 155 -5.04 -16.44 11.92
CA THR A 155 -6.07 -16.83 12.89
C THR A 155 -7.24 -17.56 12.23
N ARG A 156 -7.00 -18.26 11.13
CA ARG A 156 -8.01 -18.93 10.31
C ARG A 156 -8.96 -19.79 11.15
N GLY A 157 -10.27 -19.51 11.03
CA GLY A 157 -11.33 -20.20 11.75
C GLY A 157 -11.53 -19.70 13.19
N ALA A 158 -10.97 -18.54 13.56
CA ALA A 158 -11.37 -17.82 14.76
C ALA A 158 -12.73 -17.13 14.55
N ASP A 159 -13.49 -16.98 15.63
CA ASP A 159 -14.67 -16.12 15.67
C ASP A 159 -14.26 -14.72 16.12
N TYR A 160 -14.49 -13.72 15.26
CA TYR A 160 -14.15 -12.34 15.53
C TYR A 160 -15.31 -11.51 16.11
N THR A 161 -16.44 -12.17 16.41
CA THR A 161 -17.61 -11.49 16.99
C THR A 161 -17.26 -10.84 18.33
N GLY A 162 -17.46 -9.53 18.41
CA GLY A 162 -17.10 -8.74 19.61
C GLY A 162 -15.62 -8.39 19.75
N LEU A 163 -14.75 -8.81 18.81
CA LEU A 163 -13.38 -8.34 18.75
C LEU A 163 -13.36 -6.91 18.20
N THR A 164 -12.84 -5.99 19.00
CA THR A 164 -12.70 -4.59 18.60
C THR A 164 -11.51 -4.39 17.68
N ALA A 165 -11.67 -3.61 16.61
CA ALA A 165 -10.60 -3.26 15.68
C ALA A 165 -10.48 -1.75 15.46
N ALA A 166 -9.32 -1.18 15.75
CA ALA A 166 -8.96 0.20 15.43
C ALA A 166 -8.27 0.23 14.05
N CYS A 167 -8.85 0.94 13.10
CA CYS A 167 -8.43 0.97 11.71
C CYS A 167 -7.93 2.36 11.30
N ILE A 168 -6.78 2.42 10.60
CA ILE A 168 -6.17 3.69 10.19
C ILE A 168 -7.01 4.45 9.16
N GLY A 169 -7.83 3.77 8.35
CA GLY A 169 -8.60 4.40 7.28
C GLY A 169 -9.68 3.49 6.68
N LYS A 170 -10.44 4.04 5.73
CA LYS A 170 -11.66 3.43 5.15
C LYS A 170 -11.45 2.03 4.58
N GLN A 171 -10.38 1.81 3.81
CA GLN A 171 -10.11 0.50 3.18
C GLN A 171 -9.77 -0.56 4.23
N THR A 172 -9.03 -0.17 5.27
CA THR A 172 -8.67 -1.04 6.39
C THR A 172 -9.92 -1.41 7.20
N LYS A 173 -10.77 -0.41 7.50
CA LYS A 173 -12.05 -0.62 8.19
C LYS A 173 -12.93 -1.56 7.39
N ALA A 174 -13.13 -1.32 6.09
CA ALA A 174 -13.96 -2.18 5.24
C ALA A 174 -13.45 -3.64 5.16
N ALA A 175 -12.14 -3.85 5.28
CA ALA A 175 -11.57 -5.19 5.34
C ALA A 175 -11.88 -5.88 6.67
N ALA A 176 -11.82 -5.16 7.80
CA ALA A 176 -12.14 -5.69 9.14
C ALA A 176 -13.65 -5.91 9.33
N ASP A 177 -14.50 -5.02 8.79
CA ASP A 177 -15.97 -5.18 8.77
C ASP A 177 -16.40 -6.52 8.14
N LYS A 178 -15.74 -6.92 7.04
CA LYS A 178 -16.01 -8.19 6.35
C LYS A 178 -15.72 -9.43 7.21
N LEU A 179 -14.93 -9.29 8.24
CA LEU A 179 -14.60 -10.36 9.19
C LEU A 179 -15.55 -10.38 10.40
N GLY A 180 -16.50 -9.43 10.49
CA GLY A 180 -17.46 -9.36 11.59
C GLY A 180 -16.92 -8.72 12.87
N MET A 181 -15.82 -7.98 12.80
CA MET A 181 -15.22 -7.24 13.93
C MET A 181 -16.03 -5.99 14.27
N GLU A 182 -15.99 -5.55 15.51
CA GLU A 182 -16.46 -4.23 15.92
C GLU A 182 -15.43 -3.17 15.55
N THR A 183 -15.67 -2.38 14.49
CA THR A 183 -14.64 -1.57 13.87
C THR A 183 -14.79 -0.07 14.13
N TYR A 184 -13.67 0.56 14.45
CA TYR A 184 -13.53 2.01 14.60
C TYR A 184 -12.46 2.52 13.63
N MET A 185 -12.61 3.77 13.16
CA MET A 185 -11.70 4.38 12.20
C MET A 185 -11.09 5.66 12.75
N ALA A 186 -9.78 5.82 12.56
CA ALA A 186 -9.08 7.04 12.91
C ALA A 186 -9.60 8.25 12.08
N GLU A 187 -9.64 9.44 12.69
CA GLU A 187 -10.09 10.67 12.04
C GLU A 187 -9.23 11.01 10.81
N LYS A 188 -7.91 10.82 10.94
CA LYS A 188 -6.95 10.94 9.84
C LYS A 188 -6.10 9.68 9.76
N ALA A 189 -5.67 9.34 8.55
CA ALA A 189 -4.87 8.15 8.29
C ALA A 189 -3.39 8.33 8.72
N THR A 190 -3.17 8.63 10.01
CA THR A 190 -1.84 8.75 10.64
C THR A 190 -1.76 7.89 11.89
N ILE A 191 -0.55 7.52 12.28
CA ILE A 191 -0.31 6.69 13.47
C ILE A 191 -0.75 7.44 14.74
N GLU A 192 -0.53 8.75 14.82
CA GLU A 192 -0.93 9.58 15.97
C GLU A 192 -2.45 9.54 16.20
N HIS A 193 -3.25 9.66 15.12
CA HIS A 193 -4.71 9.56 15.22
C HIS A 193 -5.18 8.15 15.52
N LEU A 194 -4.45 7.14 15.04
CA LEU A 194 -4.77 5.75 15.36
C LEU A 194 -4.51 5.43 16.84
N ILE A 195 -3.43 5.95 17.43
CA ILE A 195 -3.15 5.84 18.87
C ILE A 195 -4.25 6.51 19.70
N ARG A 196 -4.64 7.76 19.35
CA ARG A 196 -5.74 8.46 20.04
C ARG A 196 -7.05 7.67 20.00
N LEU A 197 -7.37 7.09 18.84
CA LEU A 197 -8.54 6.23 18.70
C LEU A 197 -8.50 5.05 19.67
N VAL A 198 -7.36 4.39 19.84
CA VAL A 198 -7.20 3.27 20.79
C VAL A 198 -7.43 3.72 22.23
N GLU A 199 -6.90 4.89 22.60
CA GLU A 199 -7.14 5.49 23.92
C GLU A 199 -8.63 5.80 24.18
N GLU A 200 -9.33 6.35 23.17
CA GLU A 200 -10.77 6.61 23.23
C GLU A 200 -11.60 5.33 23.39
N ILE A 201 -11.26 4.28 22.64
CA ILE A 201 -11.89 2.95 22.75
C ILE A 201 -11.70 2.38 24.15
N LYS A 202 -10.50 2.47 24.71
CA LYS A 202 -10.21 2.02 26.07
C LYS A 202 -11.08 2.75 27.09
N HIS A 203 -11.11 4.07 27.07
CA HIS A 203 -11.92 4.86 28.00
C HIS A 203 -13.43 4.63 27.87
N LYS A 204 -13.92 4.29 26.67
CA LYS A 204 -15.30 3.93 26.47
C LYS A 204 -15.64 2.59 27.17
N LYS A 205 -14.80 1.58 27.00
CA LYS A 205 -14.97 0.26 27.62
C LYS A 205 -14.83 0.26 29.14
N GLU A 206 -14.07 1.19 29.71
CA GLU A 206 -13.94 1.36 31.17
C GLU A 206 -15.17 2.00 31.82
N ARG A 207 -16.08 2.59 31.04
CA ARG A 207 -17.31 3.25 31.51
C ARG A 207 -18.59 2.41 31.33
N GLU A 208 -18.50 1.33 30.54
CA GLU A 208 -19.57 0.35 30.32
C GLU A 208 -19.45 -0.81 31.32
#